data_718249a5b57a20f15bed276eecf4e849
#
_entry.id   718249a5b57a20f15bed276eecf4e849
#
_cell.length_a   1.000
_cell.length_b   1.000
_cell.length_c   1.000
_cell.angle_alpha   90.00
_cell.angle_beta   90.00
_cell.angle_gamma   90.00
#
_symmetry.space_group_name_H-M   'P 1'
#
loop_
_entity.id
_entity.type
_entity.pdbx_description
1 polymer ?
#
loop_
_entity_poly.entity_id
_entity_poly.type
_entity_poly.pdbx_seq_one_letter_code
_entity_poly.pdbx_strand_id
1 'polypeptide(L)'
;VGVGRVAAIAGFASVVTLVLLFVFVRRKEVAGSAAPVLTAVDAAGVELVTLDFNKGVDWPLLLRKTKRLDVFVVFGRTWREGNLPHLQQLADRKVNVRLVVPDYSNDDVLLGLSRRFGMKPEDVARDIQETVSRFRQIFGEKRSRLGVWLHVRVPTYTYYRVDGACVVTSYRHRVGKGEVPVFQLRPGGSLANFYDAEFDDFVAQEAQAVRALHG
;
A
#
# COMPACT_ATOMS: atom_id res chain seq x y z
N VAL A 1 -54.80 47.17 25.20
CA VAL A 1 -54.61 45.90 24.46
C VAL A 1 -53.33 45.91 23.57
N GLY A 2 -52.30 46.70 23.86
CA GLY A 2 -51.15 46.85 22.95
C GLY A 2 -49.79 46.37 23.50
N VAL A 3 -49.60 46.33 24.81
CA VAL A 3 -48.25 46.10 25.39
C VAL A 3 -47.82 44.63 25.43
N GLY A 4 -48.76 43.70 25.56
CA GLY A 4 -48.47 42.26 25.61
C GLY A 4 -47.99 41.63 24.28
N ARG A 5 -48.44 42.18 23.13
CA ARG A 5 -48.04 41.65 21.81
C ARG A 5 -46.62 42.06 21.40
N VAL A 6 -46.17 43.23 21.79
CA VAL A 6 -44.82 43.72 21.46
C VAL A 6 -43.76 42.96 22.27
N ALA A 7 -44.03 42.64 23.52
CA ALA A 7 -43.10 41.85 24.37
C ALA A 7 -42.98 40.40 23.87
N ALA A 8 -44.05 39.76 23.38
CA ALA A 8 -44.00 38.41 22.84
C ALA A 8 -43.23 38.35 21.52
N ILE A 9 -43.31 39.34 20.65
CA ILE A 9 -42.58 39.40 19.38
C ILE A 9 -41.07 39.60 19.63
N ALA A 10 -40.70 40.47 20.59
CA ALA A 10 -39.31 40.70 20.95
C ALA A 10 -38.64 39.45 21.57
N GLY A 11 -39.38 38.71 22.40
CA GLY A 11 -38.89 37.44 22.98
C GLY A 11 -38.65 36.35 21.95
N PHE A 12 -39.54 36.24 20.95
CA PHE A 12 -39.44 35.23 19.89
C PHE A 12 -38.26 35.55 18.94
N ALA A 13 -38.05 36.82 18.59
CA ALA A 13 -36.91 37.25 17.77
C ALA A 13 -35.55 36.95 18.48
N SER A 14 -35.46 37.13 19.77
CA SER A 14 -34.24 36.83 20.56
C SER A 14 -33.91 35.33 20.60
N VAL A 15 -34.92 34.46 20.76
CA VAL A 15 -34.75 33.03 20.77
C VAL A 15 -34.32 32.52 19.39
N VAL A 16 -34.94 32.99 18.31
CA VAL A 16 -34.57 32.61 16.94
C VAL A 16 -33.13 33.04 16.62
N THR A 17 -32.72 34.24 17.03
CA THR A 17 -31.36 34.74 16.83
C THR A 17 -30.36 33.91 17.60
N LEU A 18 -30.65 33.53 18.85
CA LEU A 18 -29.77 32.62 19.65
C LEU A 18 -29.63 31.22 19.04
N VAL A 19 -30.74 30.65 18.53
CA VAL A 19 -30.71 29.35 17.87
C VAL A 19 -29.90 29.43 16.57
N LEU A 20 -30.07 30.46 15.76
CA LEU A 20 -29.29 30.64 14.53
C LEU A 20 -27.81 30.86 14.84
N LEU A 21 -27.48 31.65 15.87
CA LEU A 21 -26.09 31.83 16.30
C LEU A 21 -25.45 30.52 16.78
N PHE A 22 -26.19 29.73 17.56
CA PHE A 22 -25.73 28.43 18.04
C PHE A 22 -25.50 27.44 16.89
N VAL A 23 -26.42 27.37 15.92
CA VAL A 23 -26.27 26.54 14.73
C VAL A 23 -25.10 26.99 13.87
N PHE A 24 -24.90 28.32 13.74
CA PHE A 24 -23.80 28.88 12.97
C PHE A 24 -22.44 28.64 13.64
N VAL A 25 -22.34 28.79 14.97
CA VAL A 25 -21.12 28.48 15.74
C VAL A 25 -20.80 26.99 15.68
N ARG A 26 -21.80 26.12 15.89
CA ARG A 26 -21.64 24.69 15.74
C ARG A 26 -21.19 24.28 14.34
N ARG A 27 -21.71 24.88 13.28
CA ARG A 27 -21.25 24.63 11.91
C ARG A 27 -19.79 25.06 11.69
N LYS A 28 -19.38 26.19 12.27
CA LYS A 28 -17.98 26.63 12.18
C LYS A 28 -17.02 25.71 12.96
N GLU A 29 -17.41 25.22 14.13
CA GLU A 29 -16.58 24.28 14.90
C GLU A 29 -16.40 22.95 14.16
N VAL A 30 -17.47 22.40 13.56
CA VAL A 30 -17.40 21.17 12.76
C VAL A 30 -16.57 21.37 11.48
N ALA A 31 -16.74 22.49 10.80
CA ALA A 31 -15.94 22.82 9.62
C ALA A 31 -14.47 23.09 9.95
N GLY A 32 -14.18 23.73 11.08
CA GLY A 32 -12.82 24.02 11.54
C GLY A 32 -12.03 22.79 12.00
N SER A 33 -12.73 21.74 12.48
CA SER A 33 -12.06 20.49 12.89
C SER A 33 -11.82 19.52 11.73
N ALA A 34 -12.60 19.61 10.64
CA ALA A 34 -12.43 18.74 9.48
C ALA A 34 -11.28 19.18 8.56
N ALA A 35 -11.00 20.48 8.47
CA ALA A 35 -9.96 21.01 7.59
C ALA A 35 -8.53 20.46 7.90
N PRO A 36 -8.05 20.43 9.16
CA PRO A 36 -6.73 19.88 9.46
C PRO A 36 -6.64 18.37 9.21
N VAL A 37 -7.73 17.62 9.39
CA VAL A 37 -7.78 16.19 9.09
C VAL A 37 -7.69 15.94 7.58
N LEU A 38 -8.42 16.67 6.76
CA LEU A 38 -8.35 16.59 5.30
C LEU A 38 -6.94 16.95 4.79
N THR A 39 -6.31 17.98 5.37
CA THR A 39 -4.93 18.36 5.04
C THR A 39 -3.93 17.27 5.40
N ALA A 40 -4.10 16.60 6.55
CA ALA A 40 -3.24 15.50 6.96
C ALA A 40 -3.38 14.27 6.05
N VAL A 41 -4.60 13.90 5.67
CA VAL A 41 -4.86 12.81 4.70
C VAL A 41 -4.29 13.15 3.34
N ASP A 42 -4.43 14.37 2.89
CA ASP A 42 -3.85 14.84 1.63
C ASP A 42 -2.32 14.82 1.67
N ALA A 43 -1.72 15.28 2.76
CA ALA A 43 -0.26 15.20 2.97
C ALA A 43 0.26 13.76 3.04
N ALA A 44 -0.54 12.82 3.56
CA ALA A 44 -0.21 11.41 3.56
C ALA A 44 -0.20 10.81 2.14
N GLY A 45 -0.93 11.41 1.21
CA GLY A 45 -0.99 10.98 -0.18
C GLY A 45 -1.90 9.78 -0.42
N VAL A 46 -2.88 9.53 0.45
CA VAL A 46 -3.83 8.42 0.29
C VAL A 46 -4.83 8.77 -0.80
N GLU A 47 -4.82 8.01 -1.91
CA GLU A 47 -5.76 8.17 -3.02
C GLU A 47 -6.93 7.20 -2.93
N LEU A 48 -6.67 5.98 -2.44
CA LEU A 48 -7.66 4.93 -2.34
C LEU A 48 -7.42 4.08 -1.08
N VAL A 49 -8.51 3.74 -0.41
CA VAL A 49 -8.54 2.69 0.62
C VAL A 49 -9.60 1.67 0.25
N THR A 50 -9.23 0.40 0.18
CA THR A 50 -10.16 -0.69 -0.14
C THR A 50 -9.81 -1.95 0.65
N LEU A 51 -10.71 -2.90 0.73
CA LEU A 51 -10.46 -4.25 1.23
C LEU A 51 -10.28 -5.27 0.09
N ASP A 52 -10.58 -4.88 -1.14
CA ASP A 52 -10.44 -5.74 -2.33
C ASP A 52 -9.16 -5.36 -3.09
N PHE A 53 -8.10 -6.13 -2.84
CA PHE A 53 -6.80 -5.93 -3.49
C PHE A 53 -6.85 -6.11 -5.02
N ASN A 54 -7.69 -7.02 -5.51
CA ASN A 54 -7.68 -7.36 -6.93
C ASN A 54 -8.59 -6.47 -7.77
N LYS A 55 -9.78 -6.13 -7.25
CA LYS A 55 -10.79 -5.35 -7.98
C LYS A 55 -10.84 -3.89 -7.54
N GLY A 56 -10.44 -3.60 -6.31
CA GLY A 56 -10.44 -2.24 -5.78
C GLY A 56 -9.32 -1.37 -6.34
N VAL A 57 -8.21 -1.97 -6.79
CA VAL A 57 -7.08 -1.27 -7.41
C VAL A 57 -7.13 -1.48 -8.92
N ASP A 58 -7.07 -0.40 -9.70
CA ASP A 58 -7.01 -0.48 -11.17
C ASP A 58 -5.58 -0.81 -11.63
N TRP A 59 -5.19 -2.08 -11.45
CA TRP A 59 -3.88 -2.59 -11.86
C TRP A 59 -3.58 -2.39 -13.35
N PRO A 60 -4.54 -2.65 -14.28
CA PRO A 60 -4.33 -2.35 -15.70
C PRO A 60 -3.92 -0.92 -15.97
N LEU A 61 -4.58 0.05 -15.32
CA LEU A 61 -4.27 1.47 -15.47
C LEU A 61 -2.87 1.81 -14.93
N LEU A 62 -2.55 1.33 -13.72
CA LEU A 62 -1.24 1.54 -13.11
C LEU A 62 -0.11 0.97 -13.96
N LEU A 63 -0.25 -0.27 -14.46
CA LEU A 63 0.80 -0.97 -15.20
C LEU A 63 0.97 -0.50 -16.64
N ARG A 64 -0.03 0.17 -17.23
CA ARG A 64 -0.08 0.47 -18.66
C ARG A 64 1.12 1.25 -19.20
N LYS A 65 1.62 2.24 -18.47
CA LYS A 65 2.72 3.13 -18.92
C LYS A 65 3.97 3.02 -18.05
N THR A 66 4.02 2.03 -17.17
CA THR A 66 5.09 1.83 -16.19
C THR A 66 6.46 1.68 -16.86
N LYS A 67 7.45 2.35 -16.31
CA LYS A 67 8.88 2.26 -16.67
C LYS A 67 9.72 1.56 -15.62
N ARG A 68 9.26 1.58 -14.36
CA ARG A 68 9.87 0.92 -13.21
C ARG A 68 8.81 0.25 -12.35
N LEU A 69 9.04 -1.02 -12.04
CA LEU A 69 8.20 -1.82 -11.16
C LEU A 69 9.04 -2.35 -10.00
N ASP A 70 8.69 -1.99 -8.78
CA ASP A 70 9.27 -2.53 -7.56
C ASP A 70 8.22 -3.35 -6.81
N VAL A 71 8.59 -4.54 -6.39
CA VAL A 71 7.68 -5.51 -5.76
C VAL A 71 8.32 -6.09 -4.52
N PHE A 72 7.64 -5.97 -3.37
CA PHE A 72 8.01 -6.65 -2.13
C PHE A 72 6.84 -7.55 -1.68
N VAL A 73 7.02 -8.85 -1.79
CA VAL A 73 5.98 -9.85 -1.55
C VAL A 73 6.53 -11.11 -0.92
N VAL A 74 5.69 -11.86 -0.19
CA VAL A 74 6.04 -13.23 0.20
C VAL A 74 5.79 -14.18 -0.98
N PHE A 75 4.57 -14.22 -1.53
CA PHE A 75 4.19 -15.13 -2.62
C PHE A 75 3.76 -14.41 -3.90
N GLY A 76 2.86 -13.43 -3.81
CA GLY A 76 2.38 -12.62 -4.94
C GLY A 76 1.68 -13.37 -6.07
N ARG A 77 1.32 -14.67 -5.87
CA ARG A 77 0.74 -15.53 -6.93
C ARG A 77 -0.53 -14.92 -7.53
N THR A 78 -1.53 -14.62 -6.71
CA THR A 78 -2.83 -14.13 -7.18
C THR A 78 -2.70 -12.82 -7.98
N TRP A 79 -1.87 -11.89 -7.51
CA TRP A 79 -1.61 -10.65 -8.22
C TRP A 79 -0.90 -10.89 -9.55
N ARG A 80 0.15 -11.72 -9.54
CA ARG A 80 0.92 -12.06 -10.75
C ARG A 80 0.06 -12.73 -11.82
N GLU A 81 -0.75 -13.71 -11.43
CA GLU A 81 -1.63 -14.42 -12.37
C GLU A 81 -2.72 -13.50 -12.92
N GLY A 82 -3.36 -12.69 -12.07
CA GLY A 82 -4.39 -11.73 -12.48
C GLY A 82 -3.86 -10.61 -13.40
N ASN A 83 -2.56 -10.31 -13.33
CA ASN A 83 -1.94 -9.25 -14.13
C ASN A 83 -0.96 -9.78 -15.18
N LEU A 84 -0.91 -11.09 -15.44
CA LEU A 84 0.07 -11.72 -16.32
C LEU A 84 0.18 -11.05 -17.69
N PRO A 85 -0.91 -10.72 -18.41
CA PRO A 85 -0.80 -10.05 -19.73
C PRO A 85 -0.11 -8.69 -19.63
N HIS A 86 -0.38 -7.92 -18.57
CA HIS A 86 0.24 -6.62 -18.35
C HIS A 86 1.72 -6.76 -17.99
N LEU A 87 2.08 -7.75 -17.16
CA LEU A 87 3.48 -8.04 -16.81
C LEU A 87 4.30 -8.46 -18.04
N GLN A 88 3.72 -9.24 -18.95
CA GLN A 88 4.34 -9.59 -20.24
C GLN A 88 4.58 -8.35 -21.11
N GLN A 89 3.60 -7.43 -21.19
CA GLN A 89 3.79 -6.15 -21.90
C GLN A 89 4.88 -5.28 -21.24
N LEU A 90 5.03 -5.29 -19.90
CA LEU A 90 6.15 -4.62 -19.24
C LEU A 90 7.49 -5.24 -19.65
N ALA A 91 7.57 -6.56 -19.72
CA ALA A 91 8.77 -7.29 -20.13
C ALA A 91 9.17 -6.95 -21.58
N ASP A 92 8.20 -6.90 -22.51
CA ASP A 92 8.43 -6.54 -23.91
C ASP A 92 8.95 -5.09 -24.05
N ARG A 93 8.52 -4.18 -23.16
CA ARG A 93 9.00 -2.80 -23.08
C ARG A 93 10.34 -2.64 -22.34
N LYS A 94 10.94 -3.71 -21.85
CA LYS A 94 12.23 -3.73 -21.13
C LYS A 94 12.23 -2.87 -19.86
N VAL A 95 11.13 -2.92 -19.10
CA VAL A 95 10.95 -2.17 -17.86
C VAL A 95 11.97 -2.64 -16.81
N ASN A 96 12.46 -1.72 -15.98
CA ASN A 96 13.28 -2.07 -14.81
C ASN A 96 12.39 -2.68 -13.72
N VAL A 97 12.71 -3.88 -13.28
CA VAL A 97 11.96 -4.60 -12.24
C VAL A 97 12.89 -4.94 -11.07
N ARG A 98 12.47 -4.59 -9.88
CA ARG A 98 13.12 -4.99 -8.63
C ARG A 98 12.14 -5.84 -7.82
N LEU A 99 12.53 -7.07 -7.52
CA LEU A 99 11.75 -8.01 -6.72
C LEU A 99 12.48 -8.27 -5.41
N VAL A 100 11.84 -7.96 -4.29
CA VAL A 100 12.31 -8.35 -2.95
C VAL A 100 11.35 -9.42 -2.43
N VAL A 101 11.89 -10.55 -2.01
CA VAL A 101 11.16 -11.66 -1.38
C VAL A 101 11.87 -12.07 -0.09
N PRO A 102 11.18 -12.75 0.85
CA PRO A 102 11.85 -13.32 2.02
C PRO A 102 12.94 -14.30 1.61
N ASP A 103 14.01 -14.35 2.40
CA ASP A 103 15.07 -15.32 2.21
C ASP A 103 14.55 -16.73 2.52
N TYR A 104 14.36 -17.51 1.47
CA TYR A 104 13.86 -18.88 1.53
C TYR A 104 14.93 -19.90 1.98
N SER A 105 16.15 -19.47 2.25
CA SER A 105 17.23 -20.26 2.87
C SER A 105 17.40 -19.97 4.36
N ASN A 106 16.70 -18.97 4.91
CA ASN A 106 16.79 -18.57 6.31
C ASN A 106 15.68 -19.24 7.13
N ASP A 107 16.06 -20.15 8.03
CA ASP A 107 15.14 -20.95 8.85
C ASP A 107 14.25 -20.08 9.76
N ASP A 108 14.79 -19.00 10.33
CA ASP A 108 14.00 -18.09 11.21
C ASP A 108 12.91 -17.37 10.43
N VAL A 109 13.23 -16.94 9.22
CA VAL A 109 12.26 -16.32 8.31
C VAL A 109 11.18 -17.31 7.91
N LEU A 110 11.58 -18.52 7.51
CA LEU A 110 10.65 -19.57 7.13
C LEU A 110 9.76 -19.99 8.30
N LEU A 111 10.28 -20.12 9.50
CA LEU A 111 9.50 -20.45 10.69
C LEU A 111 8.49 -19.34 11.02
N GLY A 112 8.89 -18.07 10.93
CA GLY A 112 8.01 -16.92 11.14
C GLY A 112 6.85 -16.88 10.14
N LEU A 113 7.13 -17.12 8.85
CA LEU A 113 6.13 -17.18 7.78
C LEU A 113 5.24 -18.42 7.91
N SER A 114 5.81 -19.58 8.25
CA SER A 114 5.09 -20.82 8.52
C SER A 114 3.99 -20.62 9.59
N ARG A 115 4.35 -20.00 10.71
CA ARG A 115 3.39 -19.66 11.78
C ARG A 115 2.31 -18.69 11.33
N ARG A 116 2.67 -17.68 10.52
CA ARG A 116 1.71 -16.67 10.01
C ARG A 116 0.71 -17.26 9.02
N PHE A 117 1.15 -18.11 8.11
CA PHE A 117 0.31 -18.65 7.05
C PHE A 117 -0.29 -20.02 7.37
N GLY A 118 0.15 -20.68 8.45
CA GLY A 118 -0.29 -22.04 8.80
C GLY A 118 0.20 -23.08 7.78
N MET A 119 1.41 -22.87 7.23
CA MET A 119 2.04 -23.73 6.22
C MET A 119 3.28 -24.39 6.83
N LYS A 120 3.76 -25.46 6.21
CA LYS A 120 5.07 -26.04 6.56
C LYS A 120 6.19 -25.14 6.03
N PRO A 121 7.36 -25.04 6.71
CA PRO A 121 8.48 -24.23 6.25
C PRO A 121 8.93 -24.58 4.81
N GLU A 122 8.94 -25.87 4.46
CA GLU A 122 9.35 -26.35 3.14
C GLU A 122 8.37 -25.87 2.04
N ASP A 123 7.05 -25.82 2.35
CA ASP A 123 6.04 -25.32 1.44
C ASP A 123 6.17 -23.82 1.25
N VAL A 124 6.47 -23.06 2.33
CA VAL A 124 6.76 -21.63 2.27
C VAL A 124 7.97 -21.36 1.39
N ALA A 125 9.07 -22.08 1.62
CA ALA A 125 10.31 -21.95 0.82
C ALA A 125 10.05 -22.22 -0.67
N ARG A 126 9.36 -23.31 -0.98
CA ARG A 126 8.98 -23.68 -2.35
C ARG A 126 8.14 -22.60 -3.03
N ASP A 127 7.13 -22.05 -2.35
CA ASP A 127 6.23 -21.06 -2.94
C ASP A 127 6.95 -19.71 -3.17
N ILE A 128 7.90 -19.33 -2.32
CA ILE A 128 8.78 -18.17 -2.55
C ILE A 128 9.70 -18.41 -3.75
N GLN A 129 10.35 -19.60 -3.84
CA GLN A 129 11.19 -19.97 -4.98
C GLN A 129 10.39 -19.98 -6.29
N GLU A 130 9.15 -20.48 -6.27
CA GLU A 130 8.26 -20.41 -7.42
C GLU A 130 7.99 -18.95 -7.84
N THR A 131 7.79 -18.05 -6.86
CA THR A 131 7.61 -16.62 -7.16
C THR A 131 8.81 -16.05 -7.89
N VAL A 132 10.03 -16.29 -7.41
CA VAL A 132 11.27 -15.86 -8.07
C VAL A 132 11.41 -16.46 -9.48
N SER A 133 11.16 -17.76 -9.61
CA SER A 133 11.22 -18.47 -10.89
C SER A 133 10.24 -17.89 -11.93
N ARG A 134 9.00 -17.60 -11.51
CA ARG A 134 7.98 -17.00 -12.39
C ARG A 134 8.34 -15.58 -12.82
N PHE A 135 8.89 -14.76 -11.92
CA PHE A 135 9.37 -13.44 -12.31
C PHE A 135 10.53 -13.53 -13.29
N ARG A 136 11.48 -14.44 -13.10
CA ARG A 136 12.55 -14.71 -14.07
C ARG A 136 12.01 -15.18 -15.42
N GLN A 137 10.99 -16.03 -15.43
CA GLN A 137 10.34 -16.49 -16.65
C GLN A 137 9.65 -15.35 -17.43
N ILE A 138 8.97 -14.44 -16.73
CA ILE A 138 8.26 -13.31 -17.34
C ILE A 138 9.24 -12.25 -17.84
N PHE A 139 10.18 -11.85 -17.00
CA PHE A 139 11.04 -10.71 -17.25
C PHE A 139 12.43 -11.08 -17.78
N GLY A 140 12.82 -12.31 -17.78
CA GLY A 140 14.08 -12.93 -18.19
C GLY A 140 15.18 -12.02 -18.74
N GLU A 141 16.43 -12.38 -18.55
CA GLU A 141 17.63 -11.56 -18.75
C GLU A 141 17.74 -10.80 -20.09
N LYS A 142 17.05 -11.28 -21.13
CA LYS A 142 17.08 -10.67 -22.47
C LYS A 142 16.00 -9.61 -22.69
N ARG A 143 14.94 -9.56 -21.84
CA ARG A 143 13.78 -8.70 -22.04
C ARG A 143 13.77 -7.49 -21.13
N SER A 144 14.04 -7.69 -19.84
CA SER A 144 13.98 -6.62 -18.83
C SER A 144 15.16 -6.69 -17.88
N ARG A 145 15.43 -5.59 -17.17
CA ARG A 145 16.42 -5.58 -16.09
C ARG A 145 15.71 -6.05 -14.81
N LEU A 146 15.74 -7.35 -14.54
CA LEU A 146 15.22 -7.92 -13.31
C LEU A 146 16.35 -8.05 -12.28
N GLY A 147 16.21 -7.32 -11.15
CA GLY A 147 16.98 -7.60 -9.93
C GLY A 147 16.11 -8.36 -8.92
N VAL A 148 16.72 -9.33 -8.22
CA VAL A 148 16.05 -10.09 -7.16
C VAL A 148 16.89 -9.99 -5.89
N TRP A 149 16.24 -9.64 -4.77
CA TRP A 149 16.86 -9.52 -3.45
C TRP A 149 16.14 -10.42 -2.44
N LEU A 150 16.90 -11.02 -1.54
CA LEU A 150 16.40 -11.89 -0.48
C LEU A 150 16.41 -11.13 0.85
N HIS A 151 15.25 -10.96 1.47
CA HIS A 151 15.10 -10.19 2.70
C HIS A 151 15.13 -11.10 3.93
N VAL A 152 16.03 -10.81 4.87
CA VAL A 152 16.32 -11.66 6.04
C VAL A 152 15.35 -11.50 7.21
N ARG A 153 14.27 -10.73 7.06
CA ARG A 153 13.24 -10.53 8.09
C ARG A 153 11.88 -10.98 7.60
N VAL A 154 10.99 -11.33 8.53
CA VAL A 154 9.60 -11.67 8.23
C VAL A 154 8.85 -10.41 7.81
N PRO A 155 8.36 -10.29 6.56
CA PRO A 155 7.64 -9.12 6.09
C PRO A 155 6.37 -8.84 6.90
N THR A 156 6.06 -7.58 7.15
CA THR A 156 4.82 -7.15 7.81
C THR A 156 3.79 -6.59 6.83
N TYR A 157 4.21 -6.28 5.61
CA TYR A 157 3.38 -5.73 4.55
C TYR A 157 3.82 -6.23 3.18
N THR A 158 2.96 -6.06 2.20
CA THR A 158 3.24 -6.22 0.77
C THR A 158 3.28 -4.84 0.14
N TYR A 159 4.19 -4.62 -0.80
CA TYR A 159 4.40 -3.34 -1.43
C TYR A 159 4.62 -3.48 -2.92
N TYR A 160 3.98 -2.61 -3.69
CA TYR A 160 4.14 -2.48 -5.13
C TYR A 160 4.33 -1.01 -5.45
N ARG A 161 5.46 -0.63 -6.07
CA ARG A 161 5.71 0.70 -6.60
C ARG A 161 5.68 0.66 -8.12
N VAL A 162 4.85 1.50 -8.69
CA VAL A 162 4.61 1.60 -10.12
C VAL A 162 4.94 3.04 -10.54
N ASP A 163 6.15 3.25 -11.02
CA ASP A 163 6.79 4.54 -11.29
C ASP A 163 6.93 5.43 -10.05
N GLY A 164 5.92 5.83 -9.39
CA GLY A 164 5.96 6.65 -8.17
C GLY A 164 4.69 6.51 -7.35
N ALA A 165 3.62 5.94 -7.92
CA ALA A 165 2.48 5.50 -7.14
C ALA A 165 2.79 4.18 -6.46
N CYS A 166 2.30 3.96 -5.26
CA CYS A 166 2.48 2.68 -4.59
C CYS A 166 1.18 2.11 -4.03
N VAL A 167 1.12 0.79 -3.98
CA VAL A 167 0.04 0.03 -3.37
C VAL A 167 0.62 -0.78 -2.22
N VAL A 168 0.05 -0.59 -1.03
CA VAL A 168 0.51 -1.23 0.21
C VAL A 168 -0.62 -1.99 0.86
N THR A 169 -0.33 -3.18 1.38
CA THR A 169 -1.27 -3.96 2.18
C THR A 169 -0.56 -4.68 3.30
N SER A 170 -1.12 -4.66 4.49
CA SER A 170 -0.55 -5.31 5.67
C SER A 170 -0.87 -6.81 5.70
N TYR A 171 0.00 -7.60 6.32
CA TYR A 171 -0.33 -8.98 6.65
C TYR A 171 -1.17 -9.06 7.92
N ARG A 172 -2.08 -10.03 7.96
CA ARG A 172 -2.92 -10.28 9.14
C ARG A 172 -2.12 -10.98 10.24
N HIS A 173 -2.44 -10.69 11.49
CA HIS A 173 -1.97 -11.47 12.63
C HIS A 173 -2.68 -12.82 12.74
N ARG A 174 -3.97 -12.86 12.36
CA ARG A 174 -4.74 -14.11 12.37
C ARG A 174 -4.27 -15.00 11.23
N VAL A 175 -4.04 -16.28 11.53
CA VAL A 175 -3.68 -17.30 10.53
C VAL A 175 -4.75 -17.40 9.44
N GLY A 176 -4.32 -17.57 8.20
CA GLY A 176 -5.17 -17.80 7.04
C GLY A 176 -5.41 -16.55 6.19
N LYS A 177 -6.11 -16.76 5.06
CA LYS A 177 -6.46 -15.72 4.09
C LYS A 177 -7.66 -14.91 4.56
N GLY A 178 -7.77 -13.67 4.14
CA GLY A 178 -8.90 -12.81 4.41
C GLY A 178 -8.64 -11.38 3.95
N GLU A 179 -9.67 -10.56 3.99
CA GLU A 179 -9.56 -9.15 3.61
C GLU A 179 -8.59 -8.40 4.52
N VAL A 180 -7.81 -7.53 3.92
CA VAL A 180 -6.86 -6.62 4.58
C VAL A 180 -6.99 -5.24 3.97
N PRO A 181 -6.73 -4.18 4.74
CA PRO A 181 -6.68 -2.83 4.16
C PRO A 181 -5.61 -2.74 3.08
N VAL A 182 -6.00 -2.17 1.96
CA VAL A 182 -5.16 -1.85 0.81
C VAL A 182 -5.16 -0.35 0.63
N PHE A 183 -3.99 0.24 0.57
CA PHE A 183 -3.79 1.66 0.36
C PHE A 183 -3.14 1.88 -1.00
N GLN A 184 -3.75 2.69 -1.86
CA GLN A 184 -3.06 3.27 -3.00
C GLN A 184 -2.61 4.67 -2.61
N LEU A 185 -1.34 4.94 -2.81
CA LEU A 185 -0.68 6.17 -2.38
C LEU A 185 -0.10 6.87 -3.61
N ARG A 186 -0.31 8.19 -3.69
CA ARG A 186 0.29 9.00 -4.77
C ARG A 186 1.77 9.28 -4.51
N PRO A 187 2.54 9.55 -5.56
CA PRO A 187 3.93 9.98 -5.44
C PRO A 187 4.08 11.23 -4.58
N GLY A 188 5.11 11.25 -3.74
CA GLY A 188 5.44 12.39 -2.88
C GLY A 188 4.59 12.56 -1.63
N GLY A 189 3.56 11.73 -1.41
CA GLY A 189 2.87 11.67 -0.13
C GLY A 189 3.80 11.11 0.96
N SER A 190 3.61 11.55 2.21
CA SER A 190 4.50 11.12 3.31
C SER A 190 4.50 9.60 3.53
N LEU A 191 3.36 8.93 3.34
CA LEU A 191 3.30 7.46 3.41
C LEU A 191 4.01 6.80 2.23
N ALA A 192 3.86 7.31 1.01
CA ALA A 192 4.58 6.79 -0.14
C ALA A 192 6.09 6.93 0.07
N ASN A 193 6.56 8.10 0.51
CA ASN A 193 7.97 8.35 0.79
C ASN A 193 8.53 7.41 1.86
N PHE A 194 7.75 7.10 2.91
CA PHE A 194 8.14 6.14 3.94
C PHE A 194 8.37 4.74 3.34
N TYR A 195 7.40 4.19 2.61
CA TYR A 195 7.54 2.85 2.03
C TYR A 195 8.58 2.79 0.90
N ASP A 196 8.75 3.88 0.17
CA ASP A 196 9.80 4.00 -0.85
C ASP A 196 11.19 3.91 -0.22
N ALA A 197 11.42 4.63 0.89
CA ALA A 197 12.67 4.60 1.64
C ALA A 197 12.94 3.21 2.22
N GLU A 198 11.96 2.57 2.88
CA GLU A 198 12.08 1.21 3.40
C GLU A 198 12.48 0.22 2.30
N PHE A 199 11.83 0.27 1.13
CA PHE A 199 12.15 -0.61 0.03
C PHE A 199 13.56 -0.36 -0.54
N ASP A 200 13.95 0.89 -0.70
CA ASP A 200 15.27 1.25 -1.21
C ASP A 200 16.37 0.85 -0.20
N ASP A 201 16.11 0.93 1.10
CA ASP A 201 17.00 0.45 2.16
C ASP A 201 17.16 -1.07 2.12
N PHE A 202 16.09 -1.85 1.89
CA PHE A 202 16.20 -3.31 1.72
C PHE A 202 17.13 -3.65 0.55
N VAL A 203 16.93 -3.00 -0.59
CA VAL A 203 17.76 -3.22 -1.78
C VAL A 203 19.22 -2.83 -1.53
N ALA A 204 19.48 -1.76 -0.79
CA ALA A 204 20.83 -1.29 -0.49
C ALA A 204 21.57 -2.22 0.49
N GLN A 205 20.91 -2.68 1.55
CA GLN A 205 21.48 -3.58 2.55
C GLN A 205 21.84 -4.94 1.94
N GLU A 206 20.95 -5.54 1.16
CA GLU A 206 21.19 -6.83 0.51
C GLU A 206 22.24 -6.74 -0.60
N ALA A 207 22.32 -5.62 -1.33
CA ALA A 207 23.38 -5.42 -2.31
C ALA A 207 24.77 -5.34 -1.67
N GLN A 208 24.87 -4.87 -0.43
CA GLN A 208 26.11 -4.87 0.35
C GLN A 208 26.47 -6.28 0.84
N ALA A 209 25.48 -7.05 1.31
CA ALA A 209 25.68 -8.43 1.75
C ALA A 209 26.18 -9.33 0.61
N VAL A 210 25.60 -9.22 -0.57
CA VAL A 210 26.05 -9.99 -1.77
C VAL A 210 27.48 -9.62 -2.17
N ARG A 211 27.88 -8.35 -2.08
CA ARG A 211 29.27 -7.95 -2.35
C ARG A 211 30.27 -8.49 -1.32
N ALA A 212 29.87 -8.55 -0.05
CA ALA A 212 30.71 -9.10 1.02
C ALA A 212 30.92 -10.62 0.94
N LEU A 213 30.02 -11.36 0.28
CA LEU A 213 30.14 -12.80 0.06
C LEU A 213 30.98 -13.15 -1.16
N HIS A 214 31.26 -12.20 -2.04
CA HIS A 214 32.04 -12.42 -3.29
C HIS A 214 33.38 -11.64 -3.31
N GLY A 215 33.74 -10.96 -2.25
CA GLY A 215 35.03 -10.30 -2.02
C GLY A 215 35.86 -11.06 -1.01
#